data_03b3e1cff0bb87fc10e4dd4984eee7a2
#
_entry.id   03b3e1cff0bb87fc10e4dd4984eee7a2
#
_cell.length_a   1.000
_cell.length_b   1.000
_cell.length_c   1.000
_cell.angle_alpha   90.00
_cell.angle_beta   90.00
_cell.angle_gamma   90.00
#
_symmetry.space_group_name_H-M   'P 1'
#
loop_
_entity.id
_entity.type
_entity.pdbx_description
1 polymer ?
#
loop_
_entity_poly.entity_id
_entity_poly.type
_entity_poly.pdbx_seq_one_letter_code
_entity_poly.pdbx_strand_id
1 'polypeptide(L)'
;MARAQAAPVDATVITNFRPGSSETRFGALEFVGGLELSSSEPLFGAWSAIRFLPDGQRFLGVLDTGHWISGEVRRDAEGRLSTLSDVTISAMLDADGRGDQRKYNVDAESLAIRGEDVLVGYEQRHRVSGYRPLSAIETARPFRMSFPLPFPVGELRNNGGLETLALSAPESPLQGGLVTVAEKSVDGNGDLFAGILDGPLAGAFRVAAHDGFDVTDGDFLPDGDLLLLERRFTLATGVGLRIRRIDGASLRPGAVVDGEIILEAGMSEEIDNMEGLDVVAAADGSTRIILVSDDNHSILQRNLMLEFRLVD
;
A
#
# COMPACT_ATOMS: atom_id res chain seq x y z
N MET A 1 15.19 -6.52 23.61
CA MET A 1 13.83 -6.18 23.15
C MET A 1 13.96 -4.99 22.23
N ALA A 2 13.55 -5.10 20.98
CA ALA A 2 13.44 -3.95 20.09
C ALA A 2 12.44 -2.98 20.72
N ARG A 3 12.83 -1.75 20.91
CA ARG A 3 12.01 -0.70 21.52
C ARG A 3 11.51 0.19 20.39
N ALA A 4 10.24 0.54 20.41
CA ALA A 4 9.73 1.57 19.51
C ALA A 4 10.53 2.86 19.71
N GLN A 5 10.94 3.46 18.60
CA GLN A 5 11.75 4.67 18.57
C GLN A 5 10.90 5.79 18.00
N ALA A 6 10.82 6.92 18.69
CA ALA A 6 10.14 8.10 18.18
C ALA A 6 10.89 8.65 16.95
N ALA A 7 10.17 8.92 15.90
CA ALA A 7 10.68 9.55 14.68
C ALA A 7 10.05 10.95 14.54
N PRO A 8 10.78 12.01 14.93
CA PRO A 8 10.29 13.37 14.68
C PRO A 8 10.22 13.61 13.18
N VAL A 9 9.07 14.02 12.70
CA VAL A 9 8.81 14.24 11.27
C VAL A 9 8.56 15.71 11.02
N ASP A 10 9.32 16.28 10.09
CA ASP A 10 9.04 17.58 9.49
C ASP A 10 8.19 17.38 8.24
N ALA A 11 7.16 18.20 8.06
CA ALA A 11 6.23 18.12 6.94
C ALA A 11 6.13 19.45 6.20
N THR A 12 6.28 19.40 4.89
CA THR A 12 5.98 20.52 3.98
C THR A 12 4.67 20.24 3.27
N VAL A 13 3.71 21.16 3.39
CA VAL A 13 2.37 20.99 2.78
C VAL A 13 2.43 21.17 1.27
N ILE A 14 1.84 20.22 0.54
CA ILE A 14 1.63 20.27 -0.90
C ILE A 14 0.18 20.69 -1.15
N THR A 15 0.01 21.86 -1.71
CA THR A 15 -1.33 22.46 -1.96
C THR A 15 -1.88 22.19 -3.35
N ASN A 16 -1.03 21.86 -4.31
CA ASN A 16 -1.41 21.60 -5.69
C ASN A 16 -0.71 20.35 -6.20
N PHE A 17 -1.46 19.43 -6.79
CA PHE A 17 -0.90 18.20 -7.35
C PHE A 17 -0.02 18.48 -8.58
N ARG A 18 -0.39 19.52 -9.37
CA ARG A 18 0.45 20.04 -10.45
C ARG A 18 1.00 21.40 -10.05
N PRO A 19 2.31 21.54 -9.83
CA PRO A 19 2.94 22.79 -9.45
C PRO A 19 2.57 23.94 -10.39
N GLY A 20 2.14 25.05 -9.79
CA GLY A 20 1.74 26.25 -10.56
C GLY A 20 0.37 26.17 -11.25
N SER A 21 -0.38 25.11 -11.04
CA SER A 21 -1.76 24.94 -11.54
C SER A 21 -2.76 25.03 -10.40
N SER A 22 -3.94 25.57 -10.69
CA SER A 22 -5.10 25.52 -9.78
C SER A 22 -6.03 24.35 -10.07
N GLU A 23 -5.64 23.45 -10.97
CA GLU A 23 -6.40 22.26 -11.27
C GLU A 23 -6.42 21.33 -10.06
N THR A 24 -7.62 20.89 -9.66
CA THR A 24 -7.82 19.95 -8.54
C THR A 24 -8.31 18.59 -8.99
N ARG A 25 -8.91 18.50 -10.20
CA ARG A 25 -9.48 17.25 -10.71
C ARG A 25 -8.55 16.57 -11.72
N PHE A 26 -8.22 15.31 -11.45
CA PHE A 26 -7.35 14.46 -12.25
C PHE A 26 -8.06 13.12 -12.46
N GLY A 27 -8.63 12.92 -13.65
CA GLY A 27 -9.48 11.77 -13.93
C GLY A 27 -10.75 11.74 -13.05
N ALA A 28 -10.96 10.64 -12.34
CA ALA A 28 -12.05 10.48 -11.38
C ALA A 28 -11.65 10.89 -9.95
N LEU A 29 -10.49 11.50 -9.77
CA LEU A 29 -9.99 11.90 -8.46
C LEU A 29 -9.85 13.43 -8.36
N GLU A 30 -10.13 13.95 -7.17
CA GLU A 30 -9.86 15.34 -6.81
C GLU A 30 -8.75 15.38 -5.77
N PHE A 31 -7.68 16.11 -6.04
CA PHE A 31 -6.59 16.32 -5.10
C PHE A 31 -7.03 17.18 -3.92
N VAL A 32 -6.87 16.67 -2.71
CA VAL A 32 -7.25 17.34 -1.46
C VAL A 32 -6.05 18.05 -0.85
N GLY A 33 -4.88 17.45 -0.92
CA GLY A 33 -3.64 17.97 -0.38
C GLY A 33 -2.60 16.87 -0.23
N GLY A 34 -1.41 17.24 0.17
CA GLY A 34 -0.34 16.29 0.42
C GLY A 34 0.71 16.84 1.36
N LEU A 35 1.66 15.99 1.71
CA LEU A 35 2.82 16.30 2.53
C LEU A 35 4.08 15.76 1.85
N GLU A 36 5.13 16.54 1.85
CA GLU A 36 6.49 16.06 1.70
C GLU A 36 7.08 15.92 3.11
N LEU A 37 7.57 14.73 3.43
CA LEU A 37 7.96 14.32 4.77
C LEU A 37 9.47 14.11 4.85
N SER A 38 10.06 14.53 5.96
CA SER A 38 11.45 14.25 6.27
C SER A 38 11.64 13.99 7.76
N SER A 39 12.69 13.25 8.11
CA SER A 39 13.03 12.97 9.52
C SER A 39 14.53 12.88 9.71
N SER A 40 14.98 13.22 10.90
CA SER A 40 16.35 12.93 11.33
C SER A 40 16.56 11.49 11.80
N GLU A 41 15.47 10.70 11.90
CA GLU A 41 15.52 9.26 12.22
C GLU A 41 15.97 8.48 10.97
N PRO A 42 17.14 7.79 11.01
CA PRO A 42 17.69 7.12 9.83
C PRO A 42 16.82 5.97 9.26
N LEU A 43 15.90 5.42 10.07
CA LEU A 43 14.98 4.38 9.65
C LEU A 43 13.72 4.94 8.98
N PHE A 44 13.51 6.27 9.01
CA PHE A 44 12.37 6.89 8.36
C PHE A 44 12.55 6.89 6.84
N GLY A 45 11.53 6.50 6.11
CA GLY A 45 11.55 6.27 4.66
C GLY A 45 11.34 4.78 4.34
N ALA A 46 11.60 4.37 3.10
CA ALA A 46 11.42 2.98 2.66
C ALA A 46 10.00 2.44 2.88
N TRP A 47 8.99 3.29 2.65
CA TRP A 47 7.59 2.92 2.77
C TRP A 47 7.18 1.93 1.68
N SER A 48 6.63 0.77 2.08
CA SER A 48 6.07 -0.21 1.15
C SER A 48 4.55 -0.25 1.18
N ALA A 49 3.93 -0.07 2.36
CA ALA A 49 2.46 -0.04 2.47
C ALA A 49 2.00 0.78 3.67
N ILE A 50 0.75 1.24 3.61
CA ILE A 50 0.08 1.96 4.69
C ILE A 50 -1.37 1.49 4.82
N ARG A 51 -1.90 1.44 6.06
CA ARG A 51 -3.33 1.25 6.35
C ARG A 51 -3.75 2.15 7.49
N PHE A 52 -4.81 2.92 7.28
CA PHE A 52 -5.41 3.74 8.32
C PHE A 52 -6.29 2.89 9.22
N LEU A 53 -6.32 3.26 10.49
CA LEU A 53 -7.25 2.66 11.45
C LEU A 53 -8.65 3.27 11.27
N PRO A 54 -9.70 2.62 11.83
CA PRO A 54 -11.09 3.06 11.61
C PRO A 54 -11.41 4.50 12.04
N ASP A 55 -10.54 5.15 12.80
CA ASP A 55 -10.69 6.57 13.17
C ASP A 55 -10.29 7.54 12.03
N GLY A 56 -9.67 7.03 10.95
CA GLY A 56 -9.22 7.81 9.80
C GLY A 56 -8.09 8.79 10.10
N GLN A 57 -7.44 8.65 11.26
CA GLN A 57 -6.33 9.52 11.71
C GLN A 57 -5.06 8.72 12.00
N ARG A 58 -5.16 7.63 12.76
CA ARG A 58 -4.03 6.76 13.05
C ARG A 58 -3.77 5.84 11.88
N PHE A 59 -2.49 5.58 11.64
CA PHE A 59 -2.07 4.66 10.60
C PHE A 59 -1.01 3.67 11.12
N LEU A 60 -0.93 2.54 10.44
CA LEU A 60 0.15 1.58 10.51
C LEU A 60 0.70 1.40 9.09
N GLY A 61 2.02 1.41 8.97
CA GLY A 61 2.72 1.10 7.74
C GLY A 61 3.80 0.05 7.94
N VAL A 62 4.30 -0.46 6.84
CA VAL A 62 5.48 -1.33 6.79
C VAL A 62 6.55 -0.68 5.95
N LEU A 63 7.79 -0.88 6.36
CA LEU A 63 9.00 -0.45 5.66
C LEU A 63 9.71 -1.70 5.12
N ASP A 64 10.26 -1.62 3.91
CA ASP A 64 11.01 -2.71 3.26
C ASP A 64 12.22 -3.20 4.08
N THR A 65 12.64 -2.37 5.04
CA THR A 65 13.68 -2.69 6.02
C THR A 65 13.22 -3.63 7.14
N GLY A 66 11.97 -4.09 7.11
CA GLY A 66 11.40 -4.96 8.13
C GLY A 66 11.03 -4.24 9.42
N HIS A 67 10.49 -3.04 9.29
CA HIS A 67 10.03 -2.23 10.40
C HIS A 67 8.55 -1.87 10.25
N TRP A 68 7.89 -1.73 11.40
CA TRP A 68 6.62 -1.05 11.53
C TRP A 68 6.88 0.45 11.60
N ILE A 69 6.03 1.23 10.96
CA ILE A 69 5.88 2.65 11.19
C ILE A 69 4.44 2.94 11.56
N SER A 70 4.21 3.70 12.63
CA SER A 70 2.86 4.11 13.04
C SER A 70 2.86 5.58 13.46
N GLY A 71 1.72 6.23 13.37
CA GLY A 71 1.57 7.63 13.74
C GLY A 71 0.16 8.11 13.52
N GLU A 72 -0.03 9.42 13.60
CA GLU A 72 -1.31 10.09 13.36
C GLU A 72 -1.14 11.21 12.33
N VAL A 73 -2.07 11.30 11.39
CA VAL A 73 -2.20 12.49 10.53
C VAL A 73 -2.88 13.60 11.30
N ARG A 74 -2.36 14.81 11.16
CA ARG A 74 -3.02 16.03 11.62
C ARG A 74 -3.57 16.79 10.41
N ARG A 75 -4.72 17.40 10.60
CA ARG A 75 -5.42 18.13 9.54
C ARG A 75 -5.60 19.60 9.91
N ASP A 76 -5.63 20.46 8.91
CA ASP A 76 -5.97 21.89 9.08
C ASP A 76 -7.47 22.09 9.30
N ALA A 77 -7.89 23.36 9.41
CA ALA A 77 -9.29 23.73 9.62
C ALA A 77 -10.20 23.38 8.42
N GLU A 78 -9.62 23.21 7.25
CA GLU A 78 -10.28 22.79 6.02
C GLU A 78 -10.28 21.27 5.83
N GLY A 79 -9.71 20.51 6.81
CA GLY A 79 -9.64 19.05 6.81
C GLY A 79 -8.54 18.46 5.93
N ARG A 80 -7.59 19.26 5.43
CA ARG A 80 -6.47 18.81 4.60
C ARG A 80 -5.30 18.35 5.48
N LEU A 81 -4.48 17.45 4.97
CA LEU A 81 -3.24 17.02 5.64
C LEU A 81 -2.37 18.23 5.97
N SER A 82 -1.87 18.32 7.20
CA SER A 82 -1.02 19.42 7.69
C SER A 82 0.32 18.95 8.26
N THR A 83 0.35 17.83 8.95
CA THR A 83 1.57 17.20 9.46
C THR A 83 1.29 15.77 9.95
N LEU A 84 2.34 15.07 10.37
CA LEU A 84 2.25 13.83 11.14
C LEU A 84 2.64 14.08 12.60
N SER A 85 2.06 13.33 13.53
CA SER A 85 2.43 13.34 14.94
C SER A 85 2.53 11.92 15.50
N ASP A 86 3.21 11.80 16.63
CA ASP A 86 3.35 10.56 17.38
C ASP A 86 3.93 9.40 16.53
N VAL A 87 4.78 9.76 15.55
CA VAL A 87 5.40 8.80 14.65
C VAL A 87 6.42 7.97 15.42
N THR A 88 6.27 6.66 15.31
CA THR A 88 7.19 5.69 15.90
C THR A 88 7.59 4.63 14.88
N ILE A 89 8.84 4.17 14.97
CA ILE A 89 9.37 3.09 14.15
C ILE A 89 9.84 1.97 15.08
N SER A 90 9.51 0.73 14.77
CA SER A 90 9.95 -0.43 15.55
C SER A 90 10.20 -1.63 14.65
N ALA A 91 11.21 -2.44 14.98
CA ALA A 91 11.53 -3.63 14.20
C ALA A 91 10.42 -4.68 14.29
N MET A 92 10.09 -5.31 13.18
CA MET A 92 9.26 -6.51 13.14
C MET A 92 9.97 -7.67 13.86
N LEU A 93 9.28 -8.29 14.82
CA LEU A 93 9.87 -9.38 15.58
C LEU A 93 9.67 -10.73 14.88
N ASP A 94 10.66 -11.60 14.98
CA ASP A 94 10.52 -13.02 14.61
C ASP A 94 9.79 -13.82 15.72
N ALA A 95 9.59 -15.11 15.49
CA ALA A 95 8.92 -16.00 16.46
C ALA A 95 9.67 -16.10 17.80
N ASP A 96 10.98 -15.84 17.81
CA ASP A 96 11.80 -15.82 19.00
C ASP A 96 11.80 -14.45 19.70
N GLY A 97 11.20 -13.42 19.08
CA GLY A 97 11.13 -12.05 19.58
C GLY A 97 12.38 -11.22 19.27
N ARG A 98 13.12 -11.58 18.22
CA ARG A 98 14.28 -10.82 17.73
C ARG A 98 13.86 -9.93 16.57
N GLY A 99 14.37 -8.69 16.54
CA GLY A 99 14.11 -7.69 15.51
C GLY A 99 15.31 -7.38 14.62
N ASP A 100 16.42 -8.11 14.74
CA ASP A 100 17.67 -7.90 14.00
C ASP A 100 17.80 -8.87 12.81
N GLN A 101 16.73 -9.04 12.08
CA GLN A 101 16.70 -9.99 10.98
C GLN A 101 17.40 -9.40 9.73
N ARG A 102 17.87 -10.30 8.85
CA ARG A 102 18.38 -9.89 7.54
C ARG A 102 17.23 -9.44 6.64
N LYS A 103 17.41 -8.39 5.84
CA LYS A 103 16.42 -7.89 4.86
C LYS A 103 15.76 -9.05 4.07
N TYR A 104 16.52 -9.99 3.55
CA TYR A 104 16.02 -11.20 2.87
C TYR A 104 14.88 -11.94 3.59
N ASN A 105 14.76 -11.83 4.90
CA ASN A 105 13.72 -12.50 5.68
C ASN A 105 12.54 -11.59 6.03
N VAL A 106 12.71 -10.27 5.92
CA VAL A 106 11.78 -9.25 6.43
C VAL A 106 11.48 -8.16 5.42
N ASP A 107 11.74 -8.43 4.15
CA ASP A 107 11.40 -7.56 3.01
C ASP A 107 9.87 -7.47 2.91
N ALA A 108 9.29 -6.56 3.69
CA ALA A 108 7.85 -6.42 3.85
C ALA A 108 7.33 -5.44 2.80
N GLU A 109 6.39 -5.89 1.94
CA GLU A 109 5.95 -5.11 0.79
C GLU A 109 4.45 -4.80 0.82
N SER A 110 3.66 -5.56 1.54
CA SER A 110 2.22 -5.32 1.59
C SER A 110 1.62 -5.53 2.97
N LEU A 111 0.49 -4.89 3.24
CA LEU A 111 -0.13 -4.82 4.56
C LEU A 111 -1.67 -4.90 4.45
N ALA A 112 -2.29 -5.70 5.31
CA ALA A 112 -3.74 -5.66 5.53
C ALA A 112 -4.06 -5.80 7.02
N ILE A 113 -5.18 -5.21 7.47
CA ILE A 113 -5.63 -5.27 8.86
C ILE A 113 -6.99 -5.95 8.91
N ARG A 114 -7.09 -7.06 9.66
CA ARG A 114 -8.33 -7.81 9.88
C ARG A 114 -8.62 -7.87 11.38
N GLY A 115 -9.35 -6.89 11.89
CA GLY A 115 -9.59 -6.75 13.34
C GLY A 115 -8.28 -6.50 14.11
N GLU A 116 -7.90 -7.42 15.01
CA GLU A 116 -6.61 -7.35 15.73
C GLU A 116 -5.45 -8.06 14.99
N ASP A 117 -5.72 -8.65 13.82
CA ASP A 117 -4.70 -9.32 13.03
C ASP A 117 -4.12 -8.37 11.98
N VAL A 118 -2.82 -8.25 11.98
CA VAL A 118 -2.04 -7.51 11.00
C VAL A 118 -1.38 -8.53 10.07
N LEU A 119 -1.71 -8.48 8.79
CA LEU A 119 -1.23 -9.40 7.75
C LEU A 119 -0.18 -8.69 6.91
N VAL A 120 0.97 -9.32 6.73
CA VAL A 120 2.10 -8.73 5.99
C VAL A 120 2.53 -9.70 4.89
N GLY A 121 2.59 -9.20 3.66
CA GLY A 121 3.21 -9.87 2.53
C GLY A 121 4.72 -9.59 2.51
N TYR A 122 5.48 -10.61 2.13
CA TYR A 122 6.94 -10.53 2.06
C TYR A 122 7.45 -10.97 0.71
N GLU A 123 8.43 -10.23 0.21
CA GLU A 123 9.25 -10.60 -0.92
C GLU A 123 10.36 -11.61 -0.56
N GLN A 124 11.24 -11.90 -1.53
CA GLN A 124 12.37 -12.82 -1.43
C GLN A 124 11.94 -14.22 -0.95
N ARG A 125 11.29 -14.31 0.18
CA ARG A 125 10.63 -15.50 0.72
C ARG A 125 9.12 -15.28 0.72
N HIS A 126 8.53 -15.35 -0.47
CA HIS A 126 7.12 -15.07 -0.72
C HIS A 126 6.20 -15.82 0.26
N ARG A 127 5.57 -15.07 1.12
CA ARG A 127 4.65 -15.55 2.16
C ARG A 127 3.79 -14.42 2.69
N VAL A 128 2.67 -14.77 3.30
CA VAL A 128 1.90 -13.86 4.15
C VAL A 128 2.05 -14.34 5.59
N SER A 129 2.41 -13.43 6.49
CA SER A 129 2.51 -13.68 7.93
C SER A 129 1.52 -12.82 8.69
N GLY A 130 0.93 -13.37 9.76
CA GLY A 130 0.04 -12.64 10.64
C GLY A 130 0.73 -12.26 11.95
N TYR A 131 0.47 -11.05 12.43
CA TYR A 131 0.92 -10.52 13.73
C TYR A 131 -0.27 -10.10 14.57
N ARG A 132 -0.17 -10.23 15.91
CA ARG A 132 -1.26 -9.94 16.84
C ARG A 132 -0.70 -9.60 18.22
N PRO A 133 -1.30 -8.65 18.97
CA PRO A 133 -2.44 -7.82 18.57
C PRO A 133 -1.98 -6.53 17.86
N LEU A 134 -2.85 -5.95 17.03
CA LEU A 134 -2.64 -4.63 16.42
C LEU A 134 -2.35 -3.55 17.48
N SER A 135 -3.09 -3.59 18.60
CA SER A 135 -2.96 -2.63 19.70
C SER A 135 -1.61 -2.64 20.42
N ALA A 136 -0.71 -3.61 20.14
CA ALA A 136 0.65 -3.69 20.67
C ALA A 136 1.61 -4.23 19.60
N ILE A 137 1.49 -3.69 18.39
CA ILE A 137 2.20 -4.20 17.19
C ILE A 137 3.72 -4.21 17.35
N GLU A 138 4.30 -3.24 18.06
CA GLU A 138 5.74 -3.15 18.29
C GLU A 138 6.31 -4.32 19.13
N THR A 139 5.47 -5.07 19.81
CA THR A 139 5.85 -6.28 20.56
C THR A 139 5.22 -7.55 20.00
N ALA A 140 4.39 -7.41 18.98
CA ALA A 140 3.71 -8.52 18.35
C ALA A 140 4.72 -9.46 17.67
N ARG A 141 4.40 -10.76 17.72
CA ARG A 141 5.17 -11.81 17.06
C ARG A 141 4.34 -12.49 16.00
N PRO A 142 4.97 -13.05 14.96
CA PRO A 142 4.21 -13.78 13.97
C PRO A 142 3.54 -14.99 14.63
N PHE A 143 2.25 -15.12 14.41
CA PHE A 143 1.50 -16.31 14.81
C PHE A 143 1.31 -17.27 13.62
N ARG A 144 1.04 -18.54 13.92
CA ARG A 144 0.89 -19.55 12.88
C ARG A 144 -0.41 -19.34 12.11
N MET A 145 -0.30 -18.73 10.94
CA MET A 145 -1.36 -18.59 9.95
C MET A 145 -0.80 -19.08 8.61
N SER A 146 -1.62 -19.69 7.80
CA SER A 146 -1.21 -20.17 6.48
C SER A 146 -2.15 -19.62 5.43
N PHE A 147 -1.60 -18.83 4.54
CA PHE A 147 -2.24 -18.41 3.30
C PHE A 147 -1.47 -19.06 2.14
N PRO A 148 -1.85 -20.27 1.72
CA PRO A 148 -1.23 -20.89 0.56
C PRO A 148 -1.49 -20.01 -0.67
N LEU A 149 -0.43 -19.65 -1.37
CA LEU A 149 -0.56 -18.89 -2.62
C LEU A 149 -1.22 -19.80 -3.67
N PRO A 150 -2.30 -19.38 -4.32
CA PRO A 150 -3.05 -20.24 -5.24
C PRO A 150 -2.41 -20.32 -6.64
N PHE A 151 -1.19 -19.81 -6.81
CA PHE A 151 -0.39 -19.84 -8.03
C PHE A 151 1.05 -20.31 -7.73
N PRO A 152 1.83 -20.72 -8.76
CA PRO A 152 3.15 -21.28 -8.55
C PRO A 152 4.14 -20.27 -7.97
N VAL A 153 4.53 -20.45 -6.72
CA VAL A 153 5.50 -19.57 -6.03
C VAL A 153 6.85 -19.51 -6.75
N GLY A 154 7.25 -20.63 -7.39
CA GLY A 154 8.51 -20.72 -8.14
C GLY A 154 8.54 -19.86 -9.44
N GLU A 155 7.40 -19.33 -9.87
CA GLU A 155 7.29 -18.43 -11.02
C GLU A 155 7.31 -16.95 -10.60
N LEU A 156 7.18 -16.67 -9.29
CA LEU A 156 7.37 -15.33 -8.77
C LEU A 156 8.84 -14.93 -8.86
N ARG A 157 9.08 -13.71 -9.31
CA ARG A 157 10.42 -13.12 -9.29
C ARG A 157 10.81 -12.84 -7.84
N ASN A 158 12.09 -13.02 -7.52
CA ASN A 158 12.61 -12.73 -6.17
C ASN A 158 12.32 -11.29 -5.74
N ASN A 159 12.35 -10.36 -6.69
CA ASN A 159 12.00 -8.95 -6.57
C ASN A 159 10.85 -8.66 -7.54
N GLY A 160 9.65 -8.49 -7.06
CA GLY A 160 8.43 -8.32 -7.89
C GLY A 160 7.35 -9.34 -7.54
N GLY A 161 7.19 -9.63 -6.25
CA GLY A 161 6.31 -10.62 -5.67
C GLY A 161 4.97 -10.07 -5.21
N LEU A 162 4.69 -10.21 -3.91
CA LEU A 162 3.37 -9.94 -3.32
C LEU A 162 3.26 -8.47 -2.86
N GLU A 163 2.99 -7.57 -3.78
CA GLU A 163 2.95 -6.12 -3.48
C GLU A 163 1.59 -5.66 -2.94
N THR A 164 0.55 -6.42 -3.15
CA THR A 164 -0.80 -6.06 -2.71
C THR A 164 -1.29 -7.04 -1.66
N LEU A 165 -1.83 -6.54 -0.56
CA LEU A 165 -2.72 -7.27 0.33
C LEU A 165 -3.94 -6.40 0.61
N ALA A 166 -5.04 -6.69 -0.09
CA ALA A 166 -6.31 -5.97 0.04
C ALA A 166 -7.36 -6.87 0.71
N LEU A 167 -8.04 -6.32 1.71
CA LEU A 167 -9.10 -7.03 2.42
C LEU A 167 -10.46 -6.58 1.92
N SER A 168 -11.23 -7.49 1.31
CA SER A 168 -12.57 -7.18 0.85
C SER A 168 -13.55 -6.97 2.02
N ALA A 169 -14.62 -6.20 1.77
CA ALA A 169 -15.67 -6.05 2.76
C ALA A 169 -16.38 -7.40 3.06
N PRO A 170 -16.82 -7.64 4.31
CA PRO A 170 -17.55 -8.87 4.67
C PRO A 170 -18.82 -9.10 3.86
N GLU A 171 -19.46 -8.02 3.40
CA GLU A 171 -20.70 -8.03 2.62
C GLU A 171 -20.47 -8.25 1.12
N SER A 172 -19.21 -8.18 0.67
CA SER A 172 -18.85 -8.42 -0.73
C SER A 172 -18.97 -9.91 -1.10
N PRO A 173 -18.97 -10.26 -2.40
CA PRO A 173 -18.92 -11.65 -2.83
C PRO A 173 -17.72 -12.43 -2.29
N LEU A 174 -16.62 -11.76 -1.96
CA LEU A 174 -15.41 -12.35 -1.38
C LEU A 174 -15.52 -12.59 0.14
N GLN A 175 -16.53 -12.02 0.82
CA GLN A 175 -16.86 -12.21 2.25
C GLN A 175 -15.66 -11.99 3.19
N GLY A 176 -14.96 -10.86 3.04
CA GLY A 176 -13.75 -10.57 3.81
C GLY A 176 -12.53 -11.33 3.33
N GLY A 177 -12.55 -11.84 2.10
CA GLY A 177 -11.42 -12.53 1.49
C GLY A 177 -10.23 -11.59 1.28
N LEU A 178 -9.04 -12.12 1.50
CA LEU A 178 -7.79 -11.41 1.28
C LEU A 178 -7.33 -11.61 -0.17
N VAL A 179 -7.06 -10.53 -0.86
CA VAL A 179 -6.60 -10.52 -2.25
C VAL A 179 -5.13 -10.11 -2.31
N THR A 180 -4.36 -10.73 -3.19
CA THR A 180 -2.98 -10.36 -3.51
C THR A 180 -2.79 -10.26 -5.03
N VAL A 181 -1.95 -9.33 -5.47
CA VAL A 181 -1.49 -9.18 -6.85
C VAL A 181 0.03 -9.08 -6.85
N ALA A 182 0.68 -9.74 -7.80
CA ALA A 182 2.13 -9.66 -7.97
C ALA A 182 2.51 -8.35 -8.68
N GLU A 183 3.66 -7.78 -8.33
CA GLU A 183 4.20 -6.55 -8.93
C GLU A 183 4.40 -6.70 -10.45
N LYS A 184 5.25 -7.65 -10.84
CA LYS A 184 5.67 -7.86 -12.24
C LYS A 184 5.89 -9.32 -12.61
N SER A 185 5.45 -10.24 -11.76
CA SER A 185 5.50 -11.66 -12.06
C SER A 185 4.29 -12.05 -12.90
N VAL A 186 4.53 -12.45 -14.14
CA VAL A 186 3.49 -12.72 -15.14
C VAL A 186 3.48 -14.18 -15.56
N ASP A 187 2.34 -14.63 -16.04
CA ASP A 187 2.20 -15.95 -16.66
C ASP A 187 2.68 -15.98 -18.13
N GLY A 188 2.48 -17.11 -18.81
CA GLY A 188 2.89 -17.28 -20.21
C GLY A 188 2.14 -16.40 -21.22
N ASN A 189 1.04 -15.74 -20.82
CA ASN A 189 0.30 -14.79 -21.64
C ASN A 189 0.72 -13.33 -21.38
N GLY A 190 1.50 -13.10 -20.31
CA GLY A 190 1.91 -11.78 -19.89
C GLY A 190 0.98 -11.14 -18.85
N ASP A 191 0.05 -11.89 -18.27
CA ASP A 191 -0.87 -11.42 -17.24
C ASP A 191 -0.28 -11.64 -15.83
N LEU A 192 -0.42 -10.66 -14.93
CA LEU A 192 0.11 -10.71 -13.56
C LEU A 192 -0.55 -11.83 -12.76
N PHE A 193 0.25 -12.56 -11.98
CA PHE A 193 -0.28 -13.50 -10.99
C PHE A 193 -1.05 -12.77 -9.92
N ALA A 194 -2.24 -13.26 -9.62
CA ALA A 194 -3.10 -12.74 -8.58
C ALA A 194 -3.88 -13.87 -7.91
N GLY A 195 -4.35 -13.63 -6.69
CA GLY A 195 -5.08 -14.65 -5.95
C GLY A 195 -5.96 -14.11 -4.84
N ILE A 196 -7.07 -14.80 -4.63
CA ILE A 196 -7.91 -14.70 -3.46
C ILE A 196 -7.39 -15.75 -2.48
N LEU A 197 -6.81 -15.33 -1.36
CA LEU A 197 -6.04 -16.19 -0.46
C LEU A 197 -6.92 -16.99 0.50
N ASP A 198 -8.10 -16.46 0.82
CA ASP A 198 -9.08 -17.11 1.67
C ASP A 198 -10.52 -16.68 1.31
N GLY A 199 -11.50 -17.19 2.03
CA GLY A 199 -12.92 -16.94 1.76
C GLY A 199 -13.52 -17.91 0.75
N PRO A 200 -14.82 -17.70 0.38
CA PRO A 200 -15.58 -18.66 -0.43
C PRO A 200 -15.11 -18.78 -1.89
N LEU A 201 -14.41 -17.77 -2.38
CA LEU A 201 -13.87 -17.69 -3.74
C LEU A 201 -12.35 -17.85 -3.77
N ALA A 202 -11.73 -18.46 -2.74
CA ALA A 202 -10.28 -18.65 -2.71
C ALA A 202 -9.79 -19.38 -3.98
N GLY A 203 -8.75 -18.83 -4.62
CA GLY A 203 -8.20 -19.37 -5.86
C GLY A 203 -7.43 -18.32 -6.68
N ALA A 204 -6.72 -18.81 -7.71
CA ALA A 204 -5.94 -17.96 -8.59
C ALA A 204 -6.82 -17.22 -9.62
N PHE A 205 -6.47 -15.99 -9.89
CA PHE A 205 -6.93 -15.22 -11.04
C PHE A 205 -5.73 -14.49 -11.68
N ARG A 206 -5.96 -13.66 -12.68
CA ARG A 206 -4.93 -12.87 -13.35
C ARG A 206 -5.38 -11.43 -13.48
N VAL A 207 -4.41 -10.53 -13.51
CA VAL A 207 -4.63 -9.12 -13.82
C VAL A 207 -3.88 -8.78 -15.11
N ALA A 208 -4.58 -8.22 -16.09
CA ALA A 208 -3.96 -7.80 -17.33
C ALA A 208 -2.88 -6.75 -17.07
N ALA A 209 -1.67 -6.96 -17.58
CA ALA A 209 -0.56 -6.03 -17.47
C ALA A 209 -0.52 -5.09 -18.68
N HIS A 210 -0.29 -3.80 -18.46
CA HIS A 210 -0.29 -2.79 -19.51
C HIS A 210 0.87 -1.82 -19.39
N ASP A 211 1.41 -1.41 -20.54
CA ASP A 211 2.31 -0.25 -20.71
C ASP A 211 3.58 -0.26 -19.84
N GLY A 212 3.96 -1.43 -19.31
CA GLY A 212 5.13 -1.58 -18.44
C GLY A 212 5.00 -0.90 -17.10
N PHE A 213 3.76 -0.74 -16.61
CA PHE A 213 3.49 -0.40 -15.22
C PHE A 213 3.56 -1.65 -14.34
N ASP A 214 4.15 -1.51 -13.16
CA ASP A 214 4.26 -2.51 -12.11
C ASP A 214 3.25 -2.18 -11.00
N VAL A 215 2.54 -3.18 -10.46
CA VAL A 215 1.61 -2.99 -9.34
C VAL A 215 2.41 -2.85 -8.04
N THR A 216 2.13 -1.84 -7.23
CA THR A 216 2.84 -1.60 -5.97
C THR A 216 1.95 -1.71 -4.73
N ASP A 217 0.66 -1.46 -4.82
CA ASP A 217 -0.30 -1.74 -3.73
C ASP A 217 -1.73 -1.73 -4.29
N GLY A 218 -2.70 -1.95 -3.43
CA GLY A 218 -4.11 -1.82 -3.75
C GLY A 218 -4.98 -2.01 -2.53
N ASP A 219 -6.22 -1.50 -2.64
CA ASP A 219 -7.23 -1.65 -1.60
C ASP A 219 -8.64 -1.61 -2.19
N PHE A 220 -9.63 -2.06 -1.42
CA PHE A 220 -11.01 -2.09 -1.87
C PHE A 220 -11.74 -0.78 -1.59
N LEU A 221 -12.50 -0.32 -2.59
CA LEU A 221 -13.50 0.72 -2.41
C LEU A 221 -14.70 0.19 -1.60
N PRO A 222 -15.49 1.08 -0.96
CA PRO A 222 -16.69 0.69 -0.23
C PRO A 222 -17.75 -0.04 -1.06
N ASP A 223 -17.77 0.17 -2.38
CA ASP A 223 -18.67 -0.51 -3.31
C ASP A 223 -18.21 -1.92 -3.71
N GLY A 224 -16.99 -2.29 -3.31
CA GLY A 224 -16.37 -3.59 -3.53
C GLY A 224 -15.43 -3.67 -4.73
N ASP A 225 -15.24 -2.58 -5.48
CA ASP A 225 -14.21 -2.52 -6.53
C ASP A 225 -12.82 -2.47 -5.95
N LEU A 226 -11.86 -3.11 -6.63
CA LEU A 226 -10.45 -3.12 -6.25
C LEU A 226 -9.71 -1.97 -6.96
N LEU A 227 -9.06 -1.12 -6.20
CA LEU A 227 -8.06 -0.19 -6.73
C LEU A 227 -6.68 -0.85 -6.73
N LEU A 228 -5.94 -0.69 -7.82
CA LEU A 228 -4.53 -1.00 -7.91
C LEU A 228 -3.73 0.27 -8.14
N LEU A 229 -2.74 0.49 -7.30
CA LEU A 229 -1.69 1.47 -7.50
C LEU A 229 -0.63 0.86 -8.41
N GLU A 230 -0.26 1.57 -9.46
CA GLU A 230 0.73 1.11 -10.41
C GLU A 230 1.74 2.22 -10.69
N ARG A 231 3.01 1.85 -10.74
CA ARG A 231 4.09 2.78 -11.07
C ARG A 231 4.92 2.30 -12.26
N ARG A 232 5.57 3.24 -12.91
CA ARG A 232 6.54 2.96 -13.97
C ARG A 232 7.70 3.93 -13.86
N PHE A 233 8.90 3.44 -14.15
CA PHE A 233 10.06 4.30 -14.35
C PHE A 233 10.72 3.99 -15.68
N THR A 234 10.98 5.03 -16.48
CA THR A 234 11.80 4.94 -17.67
C THR A 234 12.78 6.11 -17.74
N LEU A 235 13.95 5.89 -18.34
CA LEU A 235 14.92 6.99 -18.54
C LEU A 235 14.39 8.10 -19.45
N ALA A 236 13.42 7.81 -20.32
CA ALA A 236 12.87 8.76 -21.27
C ALA A 236 11.75 9.63 -20.68
N THR A 237 10.91 9.07 -19.79
CA THR A 237 9.72 9.74 -19.28
C THR A 237 9.75 9.98 -17.77
N GLY A 238 10.78 9.47 -17.08
CA GLY A 238 10.85 9.53 -15.61
C GLY A 238 9.84 8.61 -14.94
N VAL A 239 9.40 9.02 -13.75
CA VAL A 239 8.39 8.32 -12.95
C VAL A 239 7.00 8.56 -13.55
N GLY A 240 6.18 7.51 -13.56
CA GLY A 240 4.75 7.56 -13.87
C GLY A 240 3.97 6.81 -12.81
N LEU A 241 2.81 7.33 -12.50
CA LEU A 241 1.83 6.79 -11.56
C LEU A 241 0.52 6.58 -12.28
N ARG A 242 -0.20 5.50 -11.98
CA ARG A 242 -1.62 5.41 -12.28
C ARG A 242 -2.38 4.62 -11.21
N ILE A 243 -3.68 4.87 -11.11
CA ILE A 243 -4.60 4.08 -10.32
C ILE A 243 -5.62 3.47 -11.28
N ARG A 244 -5.77 2.15 -11.20
CA ARG A 244 -6.70 1.37 -11.99
C ARG A 244 -7.80 0.82 -11.08
N ARG A 245 -9.08 0.98 -11.50
CA ARG A 245 -10.25 0.48 -10.80
C ARG A 245 -10.77 -0.77 -11.50
N ILE A 246 -10.81 -1.87 -10.78
CA ILE A 246 -11.25 -3.19 -11.25
C ILE A 246 -12.62 -3.51 -10.63
N ASP A 247 -13.61 -3.88 -11.44
CA ASP A 247 -14.92 -4.32 -10.97
C ASP A 247 -14.78 -5.53 -10.01
N GLY A 248 -15.16 -5.33 -8.76
CA GLY A 248 -15.06 -6.34 -7.71
C GLY A 248 -15.88 -7.60 -8.02
N ALA A 249 -16.97 -7.50 -8.79
CA ALA A 249 -17.78 -8.65 -9.21
C ALA A 249 -17.04 -9.55 -10.22
N SER A 250 -16.02 -9.04 -10.89
CA SER A 250 -15.16 -9.80 -11.82
C SER A 250 -14.15 -10.71 -11.12
N LEU A 251 -13.84 -10.44 -9.84
CA LEU A 251 -12.84 -11.16 -9.06
C LEU A 251 -13.32 -12.56 -8.70
N ARG A 252 -12.82 -13.56 -9.42
CA ARG A 252 -13.13 -14.97 -9.21
C ARG A 252 -12.03 -15.88 -9.74
N PRO A 253 -11.91 -17.11 -9.22
CA PRO A 253 -10.92 -18.06 -9.71
C PRO A 253 -11.00 -18.28 -11.23
N GLY A 254 -9.84 -18.27 -11.88
CA GLY A 254 -9.67 -18.49 -13.31
C GLY A 254 -9.98 -17.28 -14.20
N ALA A 255 -10.45 -16.14 -13.65
CA ALA A 255 -10.66 -14.93 -14.42
C ALA A 255 -9.33 -14.28 -14.83
N VAL A 256 -9.33 -13.59 -15.96
CA VAL A 256 -8.39 -12.50 -16.27
C VAL A 256 -9.20 -11.22 -16.14
N VAL A 257 -8.78 -10.36 -15.22
CA VAL A 257 -9.48 -9.09 -14.94
C VAL A 257 -8.66 -7.93 -15.45
N ASP A 258 -9.36 -6.87 -15.81
CA ASP A 258 -8.79 -5.59 -16.20
C ASP A 258 -9.63 -4.47 -15.59
N GLY A 259 -9.17 -3.23 -15.66
CA GLY A 259 -9.88 -2.11 -15.07
C GLY A 259 -9.63 -0.80 -15.81
N GLU A 260 -10.46 0.19 -15.53
CA GLU A 260 -10.29 1.53 -16.06
C GLU A 260 -9.23 2.31 -15.29
N ILE A 261 -8.50 3.16 -15.98
CA ILE A 261 -7.56 4.11 -15.39
C ILE A 261 -8.34 5.30 -14.85
N ILE A 262 -8.39 5.45 -13.54
CA ILE A 262 -9.11 6.56 -12.87
C ILE A 262 -8.19 7.74 -12.51
N LEU A 263 -6.86 7.52 -12.48
CA LEU A 263 -5.81 8.54 -12.37
C LEU A 263 -4.60 8.11 -13.18
N GLU A 264 -4.01 9.04 -13.93
CA GLU A 264 -2.68 8.89 -14.49
C GLU A 264 -1.90 10.20 -14.28
N ALA A 265 -0.65 10.09 -13.82
CA ALA A 265 0.24 11.22 -13.53
C ALA A 265 1.68 10.91 -13.92
N GLY A 266 2.47 11.96 -14.12
CA GLY A 266 3.87 11.86 -14.52
C GLY A 266 4.71 12.95 -13.87
N MET A 267 5.84 13.29 -14.49
CA MET A 267 6.81 14.25 -13.96
C MET A 267 6.30 15.71 -13.84
N SER A 268 5.10 16.01 -14.33
CA SER A 268 4.47 17.33 -14.17
C SER A 268 3.66 17.44 -12.87
N GLU A 269 3.41 16.34 -12.21
CA GLU A 269 2.67 16.26 -10.96
C GLU A 269 3.60 15.97 -9.77
N GLU A 270 3.12 16.25 -8.58
CA GLU A 270 3.81 15.94 -7.31
C GLU A 270 3.72 14.44 -7.01
N ILE A 271 4.52 13.65 -7.72
CA ILE A 271 4.66 12.21 -7.50
C ILE A 271 6.13 11.83 -7.32
N ASP A 272 6.36 10.66 -6.78
CA ASP A 272 7.65 9.98 -6.71
C ASP A 272 7.45 8.47 -6.85
N ASN A 273 8.27 7.65 -6.26
CA ASN A 273 8.18 6.21 -6.21
C ASN A 273 6.99 5.78 -5.32
N MET A 274 5.75 5.87 -5.84
CA MET A 274 4.54 5.58 -5.05
C MET A 274 4.40 4.07 -4.82
N GLU A 275 4.40 3.65 -3.54
CA GLU A 275 4.42 2.24 -3.14
C GLU A 275 3.19 1.82 -2.32
N GLY A 276 2.56 2.73 -1.58
CA GLY A 276 1.40 2.39 -0.74
C GLY A 276 0.14 3.13 -1.13
N LEU A 277 -1.01 2.44 -1.05
CA LEU A 277 -2.36 2.97 -1.26
C LEU A 277 -3.29 2.47 -0.18
N ASP A 278 -4.08 3.37 0.41
CA ASP A 278 -5.16 3.03 1.32
C ASP A 278 -6.45 3.77 0.98
N VAL A 279 -7.59 3.12 1.19
CA VAL A 279 -8.93 3.68 0.98
C VAL A 279 -9.58 3.98 2.32
N VAL A 280 -9.83 5.25 2.57
CA VAL A 280 -10.30 5.73 3.87
C VAL A 280 -11.69 6.36 3.74
N ALA A 281 -12.63 5.94 4.59
CA ALA A 281 -13.90 6.65 4.74
C ALA A 281 -13.68 7.90 5.60
N ALA A 282 -13.88 9.08 5.01
CA ALA A 282 -13.74 10.34 5.72
C ALA A 282 -14.99 10.67 6.55
N ALA A 283 -14.82 11.54 7.55
CA ALA A 283 -15.92 11.96 8.45
C ALA A 283 -17.06 12.69 7.71
N ASP A 284 -16.77 13.27 6.54
CA ASP A 284 -17.76 13.92 5.66
C ASP A 284 -18.52 12.93 4.77
N GLY A 285 -18.25 11.63 4.90
CA GLY A 285 -18.84 10.55 4.12
C GLY A 285 -18.21 10.35 2.74
N SER A 286 -17.19 11.14 2.38
CA SER A 286 -16.46 10.93 1.13
C SER A 286 -15.46 9.78 1.23
N THR A 287 -15.15 9.15 0.11
CA THR A 287 -14.06 8.18 0.00
C THR A 287 -12.77 8.92 -0.30
N ARG A 288 -11.76 8.72 0.55
CA ARG A 288 -10.40 9.25 0.38
C ARG A 288 -9.46 8.14 -0.04
N ILE A 289 -8.52 8.50 -0.89
CA ILE A 289 -7.43 7.62 -1.32
C ILE A 289 -6.15 8.28 -0.85
N ILE A 290 -5.40 7.59 0.01
CA ILE A 290 -4.11 8.04 0.52
C ILE A 290 -3.03 7.26 -0.21
N LEU A 291 -2.02 7.97 -0.70
CA LEU A 291 -0.85 7.39 -1.34
C LEU A 291 0.40 7.77 -0.54
N VAL A 292 1.35 6.84 -0.43
CA VAL A 292 2.68 7.12 0.11
C VAL A 292 3.76 6.69 -0.86
N SER A 293 4.89 7.41 -0.86
CA SER A 293 6.05 7.06 -1.67
C SER A 293 7.22 6.58 -0.82
N ASP A 294 8.01 5.68 -1.39
CA ASP A 294 9.29 5.25 -0.89
C ASP A 294 10.41 6.14 -1.45
N ASP A 295 11.28 6.64 -0.57
CA ASP A 295 12.48 7.40 -0.96
C ASP A 295 13.70 6.51 -1.23
N ASN A 296 13.59 5.19 -1.04
CA ASN A 296 14.71 4.25 -1.17
C ASN A 296 15.97 4.71 -0.38
N HIS A 297 15.80 5.49 0.69
CA HIS A 297 16.87 6.22 1.38
C HIS A 297 17.80 7.00 0.42
N SER A 298 17.27 7.50 -0.68
CA SER A 298 17.95 8.24 -1.74
C SER A 298 17.69 9.73 -1.62
N ILE A 299 18.74 10.54 -1.65
CA ILE A 299 18.62 12.01 -1.68
C ILE A 299 17.94 12.55 -2.95
N LEU A 300 17.66 11.69 -3.93
CA LEU A 300 17.00 12.05 -5.18
C LEU A 300 15.50 11.73 -5.17
N GLN A 301 15.01 11.06 -4.13
CA GLN A 301 13.61 10.67 -4.00
C GLN A 301 13.02 11.26 -2.73
N ARG A 302 11.69 11.39 -2.71
CA ARG A 302 10.96 12.08 -1.65
C ARG A 302 10.00 11.12 -0.95
N ASN A 303 9.85 11.29 0.36
CA ASN A 303 8.75 10.67 1.09
C ASN A 303 7.52 11.58 0.95
N LEU A 304 6.55 11.17 0.17
CA LEU A 304 5.30 11.87 -0.05
C LEU A 304 4.14 11.14 0.62
N MET A 305 3.19 11.90 1.14
CA MET A 305 1.85 11.41 1.47
C MET A 305 0.84 12.30 0.74
N LEU A 306 0.09 11.72 -0.19
CA LEU A 306 -0.86 12.44 -1.04
C LEU A 306 -2.28 11.97 -0.73
N GLU A 307 -3.23 12.90 -0.70
CA GLU A 307 -4.63 12.60 -0.45
C GLU A 307 -5.50 13.07 -1.61
N PHE A 308 -6.33 12.15 -2.09
CA PHE A 308 -7.34 12.40 -3.10
C PHE A 308 -8.72 12.06 -2.56
N ARG A 309 -9.74 12.66 -3.16
CA ARG A 309 -11.13 12.30 -2.99
C ARG A 309 -11.63 11.64 -4.28
N LEU A 310 -12.28 10.50 -4.14
CA LEU A 310 -12.99 9.90 -5.27
C LEU A 310 -14.20 10.77 -5.62
N VAL A 311 -14.32 11.14 -6.87
CA VAL A 311 -15.42 11.95 -7.40
C VAL A 311 -15.98 11.25 -8.64
N ASP A 312 -17.30 11.03 -8.63
CA ASP A 312 -18.04 10.40 -9.74
C ASP A 312 -18.17 11.34 -10.96
#